data_d78892013a2dc97727f29d694844fa4e
#
_entry.id   d78892013a2dc97727f29d694844fa4e
#
_cell.length_a   1.000
_cell.length_b   1.000
_cell.length_c   1.000
_cell.angle_alpha   90.00
_cell.angle_beta   90.00
_cell.angle_gamma   90.00
#
_symmetry.space_group_name_H-M   'P 1'
#
loop_
_entity.id
_entity.type
_entity.pdbx_description
1 polymer ?
#
loop_
_entity_poly.entity_id
_entity_poly.type
_entity_poly.pdbx_seq_one_letter_code
_entity_poly.pdbx_strand_id
1 'polypeptide(L)'
;MTTKVFSRPFTQQEPISQEAIDAAVEVLKSGRLHRYNSIGEEFSEASLLEQDFANFQGSRYCLACASGGYAMSVSLKAAGLKAGEKVLTNMYTLAPVPGSISNAGGEPIFIEINENLVLDLEDLSRKAISSKAHFLLISHMRGHLVDMNKLMQIVEDNGLILIEDCAHTMGAKWGDKRSGNFGLAGCFSTQTYKHLNSGEGGLLTSNDAEFMARAIILSGSYMLYERHGAAPDKEVFSDIRLQTPNYSGRMDNLRAAILRPQLKSLEKNIKRWNERYQLVERSLKKIKGVELPERPIEESYVGSSIQFRLPGISKADAARFLVINKERGVEIKWFGSDNPNGFTSNHKSWKYVKQQSLERSDEILSGLFDLRLPLTFSLEDCSLLSEIIGDCAEAFVSKK
;
A
#
# COMPACT_ATOMS: atom_id res chain seq x y z
N MET A 1 -28.29 29.99 -7.33
CA MET A 1 -28.17 28.50 -7.29
C MET A 1 -27.77 28.11 -5.87
N THR A 2 -28.45 27.13 -5.26
CA THR A 2 -28.06 26.63 -3.94
C THR A 2 -26.70 25.95 -4.04
N THR A 3 -25.75 26.33 -3.18
CA THR A 3 -24.42 25.74 -3.14
C THR A 3 -24.54 24.24 -2.81
N LYS A 4 -24.08 23.38 -3.72
CA LYS A 4 -24.07 21.92 -3.49
C LYS A 4 -23.07 21.58 -2.37
N VAL A 5 -23.49 20.72 -1.43
CA VAL A 5 -22.69 20.29 -0.29
C VAL A 5 -22.74 18.76 -0.20
N PHE A 6 -21.59 18.15 0.03
CA PHE A 6 -21.44 16.72 0.27
C PHE A 6 -21.51 16.43 1.78
N SER A 7 -22.22 15.38 2.20
CA SER A 7 -22.50 15.13 3.61
C SER A 7 -22.04 13.74 4.12
N ARG A 8 -21.53 12.87 3.24
CA ARG A 8 -21.10 11.54 3.64
C ARG A 8 -19.68 11.57 4.24
N PRO A 9 -19.41 10.85 5.34
CA PRO A 9 -18.08 10.82 5.96
C PRO A 9 -17.09 9.98 5.13
N PHE A 10 -15.92 10.55 4.84
CA PHE A 10 -14.84 9.87 4.11
C PHE A 10 -14.15 8.76 4.90
N THR A 11 -14.32 8.75 6.22
CA THR A 11 -13.71 7.78 7.13
C THR A 11 -14.58 6.56 7.39
N GLN A 12 -15.87 6.62 7.01
CA GLN A 12 -16.79 5.51 7.21
C GLN A 12 -16.50 4.37 6.24
N GLN A 13 -16.34 3.17 6.78
CA GLN A 13 -16.25 1.93 6.03
C GLN A 13 -17.61 1.22 6.02
N GLU A 14 -17.81 0.31 5.05
CA GLU A 14 -18.96 -0.60 5.10
C GLU A 14 -18.89 -1.47 6.37
N PRO A 15 -20.05 -1.84 6.95
CA PRO A 15 -20.09 -2.79 8.05
C PRO A 15 -19.37 -4.10 7.68
N ILE A 16 -18.72 -4.71 8.65
CA ILE A 16 -18.15 -6.05 8.51
C ILE A 16 -19.29 -7.05 8.25
N SER A 17 -19.12 -8.00 7.35
CA SER A 17 -20.13 -8.98 6.99
C SER A 17 -20.52 -9.86 8.18
N GLN A 18 -21.76 -10.36 8.20
CA GLN A 18 -22.22 -11.24 9.29
C GLN A 18 -21.33 -12.48 9.41
N GLU A 19 -20.88 -13.09 8.30
CA GLU A 19 -19.94 -14.22 8.31
C GLU A 19 -18.65 -13.88 9.07
N ALA A 20 -18.10 -12.66 8.89
CA ALA A 20 -16.89 -12.24 9.56
C ALA A 20 -17.13 -11.89 11.05
N ILE A 21 -18.32 -11.37 11.38
CA ILE A 21 -18.73 -11.13 12.77
C ILE A 21 -18.86 -12.46 13.49
N ASP A 22 -19.53 -13.44 12.89
CA ASP A 22 -19.73 -14.76 13.49
C ASP A 22 -18.38 -15.48 13.71
N ALA A 23 -17.47 -15.44 12.73
CA ALA A 23 -16.12 -15.99 12.87
C ALA A 23 -15.35 -15.33 14.03
N ALA A 24 -15.42 -13.99 14.15
CA ALA A 24 -14.81 -13.26 15.26
C ALA A 24 -15.40 -13.66 16.61
N VAL A 25 -16.73 -13.82 16.70
CA VAL A 25 -17.43 -14.25 17.91
C VAL A 25 -16.99 -15.65 18.35
N GLU A 26 -16.83 -16.58 17.42
CA GLU A 26 -16.34 -17.94 17.72
C GLU A 26 -14.90 -17.91 18.27
N VAL A 27 -14.01 -17.09 17.72
CA VAL A 27 -12.66 -16.89 18.27
C VAL A 27 -12.73 -16.34 19.70
N LEU A 28 -13.57 -15.34 19.94
CA LEU A 28 -13.75 -14.74 21.28
C LEU A 28 -14.33 -15.75 22.29
N LYS A 29 -15.34 -16.51 21.92
CA LYS A 29 -15.94 -17.55 22.78
C LYS A 29 -14.95 -18.66 23.11
N SER A 30 -14.08 -19.03 22.17
CA SER A 30 -13.06 -20.05 22.37
C SER A 30 -11.94 -19.60 23.31
N GLY A 31 -11.70 -18.29 23.46
CA GLY A 31 -10.55 -17.71 24.16
C GLY A 31 -9.21 -17.91 23.45
N ARG A 32 -9.17 -18.51 22.26
CA ARG A 32 -7.95 -18.85 21.50
C ARG A 32 -7.48 -17.70 20.61
N LEU A 33 -7.11 -16.58 21.23
CA LEU A 33 -6.72 -15.36 20.53
C LEU A 33 -5.33 -15.43 19.90
N HIS A 34 -4.37 -16.06 20.58
CA HIS A 34 -2.99 -16.17 20.09
C HIS A 34 -2.91 -17.13 18.91
N ARG A 35 -2.17 -16.74 17.84
CA ARG A 35 -2.12 -17.51 16.60
C ARG A 35 -1.70 -18.99 16.74
N TYR A 36 -0.91 -19.33 17.76
CA TYR A 36 -0.49 -20.71 18.03
C TYR A 36 -1.35 -21.42 19.08
N ASN A 37 -2.43 -20.81 19.52
CA ASN A 37 -3.37 -21.40 20.44
C ASN A 37 -4.42 -22.21 19.64
N SER A 38 -4.04 -23.40 19.21
CA SER A 38 -4.85 -24.39 18.52
C SER A 38 -4.82 -25.73 19.25
N ILE A 39 -5.84 -26.57 19.07
CA ILE A 39 -5.97 -27.88 19.71
C ILE A 39 -5.59 -28.97 18.70
N GLY A 40 -4.67 -29.84 19.10
CA GLY A 40 -4.22 -30.94 18.24
C GLY A 40 -3.62 -30.42 16.93
N GLU A 41 -4.09 -30.98 15.82
CA GLU A 41 -3.63 -30.64 14.45
C GLU A 41 -4.48 -29.55 13.76
N GLU A 42 -5.37 -28.87 14.49
CA GLU A 42 -6.18 -27.78 13.93
C GLU A 42 -5.29 -26.63 13.46
N PHE A 43 -5.57 -26.11 12.27
CA PHE A 43 -5.03 -24.84 11.84
C PHE A 43 -5.74 -23.69 12.54
N SER A 44 -4.97 -22.72 13.02
CA SER A 44 -5.51 -21.48 13.56
C SER A 44 -6.08 -20.58 12.45
N GLU A 45 -6.93 -19.60 12.80
CA GLU A 45 -7.47 -18.64 11.83
C GLU A 45 -6.35 -17.89 11.09
N ALA A 46 -5.25 -17.54 11.79
CA ALA A 46 -4.09 -16.92 11.16
C ALA A 46 -3.43 -17.86 10.13
N SER A 47 -3.31 -19.15 10.43
CA SER A 47 -2.74 -20.13 9.49
C SER A 47 -3.65 -20.37 8.27
N LEU A 48 -4.96 -20.42 8.49
CA LEU A 48 -5.94 -20.54 7.41
C LEU A 48 -5.97 -19.27 6.52
N LEU A 49 -5.83 -18.08 7.11
CA LEU A 49 -5.70 -16.84 6.33
C LEU A 49 -4.45 -16.86 5.46
N GLU A 50 -3.32 -17.35 5.97
CA GLU A 50 -2.08 -17.50 5.21
C GLU A 50 -2.27 -18.40 3.98
N GLN A 51 -2.95 -19.53 4.11
CA GLN A 51 -3.29 -20.44 3.00
C GLN A 51 -4.21 -19.74 1.98
N ASP A 52 -5.32 -19.17 2.48
CA ASP A 52 -6.31 -18.51 1.64
C ASP A 52 -5.69 -17.35 0.84
N PHE A 53 -4.83 -16.54 1.47
CA PHE A 53 -4.19 -15.40 0.82
C PHE A 53 -3.06 -15.82 -0.13
N ALA A 54 -2.26 -16.83 0.20
CA ALA A 54 -1.25 -17.38 -0.69
C ALA A 54 -1.91 -17.89 -1.98
N ASN A 55 -3.02 -18.64 -1.87
CA ASN A 55 -3.79 -19.11 -3.01
C ASN A 55 -4.38 -17.96 -3.85
N PHE A 56 -4.98 -16.95 -3.20
CA PHE A 56 -5.49 -15.76 -3.87
C PHE A 56 -4.39 -15.01 -4.62
N GLN A 57 -3.26 -14.81 -3.98
CA GLN A 57 -2.13 -14.07 -4.53
C GLN A 57 -1.38 -14.85 -5.63
N GLY A 58 -1.45 -16.17 -5.61
CA GLY A 58 -0.68 -17.07 -6.48
C GLY A 58 0.78 -17.15 -6.06
N SER A 59 1.06 -17.05 -4.76
CA SER A 59 2.37 -17.21 -4.14
C SER A 59 2.46 -18.54 -3.40
N ARG A 60 3.68 -19.07 -3.22
CA ARG A 60 3.90 -20.32 -2.49
C ARG A 60 3.74 -20.14 -0.99
N TYR A 61 4.18 -19.00 -0.46
CA TYR A 61 4.25 -18.74 0.96
C TYR A 61 3.57 -17.45 1.34
N CYS A 62 3.00 -17.42 2.55
CA CYS A 62 2.39 -16.22 3.14
C CYS A 62 2.61 -16.20 4.65
N LEU A 63 2.87 -15.02 5.19
CA LEU A 63 2.98 -14.74 6.62
C LEU A 63 1.98 -13.65 7.01
N ALA A 64 1.05 -13.94 7.91
CA ALA A 64 0.18 -12.95 8.54
C ALA A 64 0.90 -12.27 9.71
N CYS A 65 0.99 -10.94 9.67
CA CYS A 65 1.76 -10.14 10.62
C CYS A 65 1.02 -8.90 11.11
N ALA A 66 1.64 -8.15 12.01
CA ALA A 66 1.00 -7.07 12.78
C ALA A 66 0.58 -5.86 11.93
N SER A 67 1.28 -5.56 10.83
CA SER A 67 0.98 -4.43 9.95
C SER A 67 1.73 -4.54 8.61
N GLY A 68 1.30 -3.77 7.59
CA GLY A 68 2.05 -3.64 6.34
C GLY A 68 3.44 -3.03 6.54
N GLY A 69 3.60 -2.07 7.45
CA GLY A 69 4.91 -1.51 7.80
C GLY A 69 5.84 -2.55 8.42
N TYR A 70 5.30 -3.43 9.28
CA TYR A 70 6.06 -4.56 9.81
C TYR A 70 6.46 -5.54 8.70
N ALA A 71 5.55 -5.86 7.76
CA ALA A 71 5.84 -6.73 6.62
C ALA A 71 7.03 -6.21 5.80
N MET A 72 7.05 -4.90 5.47
CA MET A 72 8.16 -4.28 4.76
C MET A 72 9.48 -4.32 5.54
N SER A 73 9.44 -3.99 6.84
CA SER A 73 10.65 -4.01 7.67
C SER A 73 11.21 -5.41 7.84
N VAL A 74 10.36 -6.41 8.09
CA VAL A 74 10.80 -7.81 8.23
C VAL A 74 11.28 -8.39 6.92
N SER A 75 10.71 -7.97 5.78
CA SER A 75 11.17 -8.37 4.45
C SER A 75 12.61 -7.93 4.19
N LEU A 76 12.94 -6.68 4.47
CA LEU A 76 14.30 -6.17 4.32
C LEU A 76 15.29 -6.94 5.19
N LYS A 77 14.93 -7.22 6.46
CA LYS A 77 15.77 -8.02 7.38
C LYS A 77 15.92 -9.47 6.92
N ALA A 78 14.83 -10.11 6.48
CA ALA A 78 14.85 -11.49 5.98
C ALA A 78 15.63 -11.63 4.68
N ALA A 79 15.63 -10.59 3.84
CA ALA A 79 16.45 -10.51 2.63
C ALA A 79 17.93 -10.22 2.91
N GLY A 80 18.32 -10.00 4.18
CA GLY A 80 19.70 -9.85 4.59
C GLY A 80 20.22 -8.41 4.64
N LEU A 81 19.34 -7.39 4.63
CA LEU A 81 19.73 -5.99 4.79
C LEU A 81 20.53 -5.80 6.08
N LYS A 82 21.71 -5.20 5.95
CA LYS A 82 22.59 -4.84 7.06
C LYS A 82 22.46 -3.37 7.43
N ALA A 83 22.84 -3.04 8.65
CA ALA A 83 22.80 -1.66 9.12
C ALA A 83 23.64 -0.73 8.25
N GLY A 84 23.03 0.41 7.84
CA GLY A 84 23.64 1.43 6.99
C GLY A 84 23.62 1.12 5.49
N GLU A 85 23.13 -0.04 5.05
CA GLU A 85 22.96 -0.31 3.63
C GLU A 85 21.84 0.55 3.03
N LYS A 86 22.06 0.95 1.77
CA LYS A 86 21.13 1.80 1.04
C LYS A 86 19.99 1.00 0.45
N VAL A 87 18.77 1.54 0.54
CA VAL A 87 17.56 0.97 -0.03
C VAL A 87 16.92 2.02 -0.93
N LEU A 88 16.83 1.73 -2.23
CA LEU A 88 16.13 2.58 -3.20
C LEU A 88 14.62 2.51 -2.93
N THR A 89 13.93 3.66 -3.02
CA THR A 89 12.47 3.73 -2.92
C THR A 89 11.94 4.98 -3.61
N ASN A 90 10.72 4.94 -4.13
CA ASN A 90 10.13 6.13 -4.73
C ASN A 90 9.76 7.18 -3.66
N MET A 91 9.94 8.46 -4.01
CA MET A 91 9.69 9.54 -3.05
C MET A 91 8.20 9.80 -2.83
N TYR A 92 7.35 9.56 -3.82
CA TYR A 92 5.90 9.60 -3.65
C TYR A 92 5.43 8.32 -2.97
N THR A 93 5.34 8.39 -1.65
CA THR A 93 4.90 7.28 -0.80
C THR A 93 4.39 7.82 0.54
N LEU A 94 3.93 6.93 1.43
CA LEU A 94 3.57 7.25 2.80
C LEU A 94 4.72 7.00 3.77
N ALA A 95 4.73 7.72 4.90
CA ALA A 95 5.76 7.62 5.93
C ALA A 95 6.14 6.19 6.39
N PRO A 96 5.24 5.19 6.42
CA PRO A 96 5.63 3.82 6.76
C PRO A 96 6.68 3.19 5.84
N VAL A 97 6.82 3.63 4.57
CA VAL A 97 7.80 3.05 3.65
C VAL A 97 9.24 3.44 4.04
N PRO A 98 9.63 4.73 4.05
CA PRO A 98 10.96 5.10 4.55
C PRO A 98 11.14 4.76 6.03
N GLY A 99 10.06 4.77 6.83
CA GLY A 99 10.08 4.34 8.22
C GLY A 99 10.43 2.86 8.38
N SER A 100 9.93 1.99 7.50
CA SER A 100 10.27 0.55 7.48
C SER A 100 11.72 0.30 7.11
N ILE A 101 12.26 1.06 6.13
CA ILE A 101 13.66 1.01 5.76
C ILE A 101 14.54 1.39 6.95
N SER A 102 14.27 2.55 7.57
CA SER A 102 15.04 3.02 8.73
C SER A 102 14.92 2.06 9.92
N ASN A 103 13.73 1.51 10.19
CA ASN A 103 13.53 0.53 11.26
C ASN A 103 14.23 -0.82 10.97
N ALA A 104 14.42 -1.18 9.71
CA ALA A 104 15.23 -2.34 9.33
C ALA A 104 16.75 -2.08 9.48
N GLY A 105 17.17 -0.83 9.68
CA GLY A 105 18.55 -0.40 9.78
C GLY A 105 19.12 0.16 8.47
N GLY A 106 18.33 0.27 7.42
CA GLY A 106 18.75 0.79 6.11
C GLY A 106 18.68 2.31 5.99
N GLU A 107 19.34 2.85 4.97
CA GLU A 107 19.30 4.26 4.57
C GLU A 107 18.44 4.43 3.30
N PRO A 108 17.29 5.14 3.36
CA PRO A 108 16.44 5.36 2.18
C PRO A 108 17.14 6.28 1.16
N ILE A 109 17.19 5.84 -0.09
CA ILE A 109 17.61 6.66 -1.25
C ILE A 109 16.38 6.86 -2.13
N PHE A 110 15.89 8.08 -2.19
CA PHE A 110 14.68 8.40 -2.94
C PHE A 110 14.93 8.50 -4.44
N ILE A 111 14.02 7.91 -5.18
CA ILE A 111 13.92 7.98 -6.63
C ILE A 111 12.81 8.97 -6.99
N GLU A 112 13.06 9.82 -8.00
CA GLU A 112 12.06 10.72 -8.56
C GLU A 112 10.83 9.95 -9.06
N ILE A 113 9.73 10.67 -9.22
CA ILE A 113 8.53 10.17 -9.90
C ILE A 113 8.30 10.93 -11.21
N ASN A 114 7.48 10.35 -12.08
CA ASN A 114 6.98 11.01 -13.28
C ASN A 114 5.53 11.49 -13.10
N GLU A 115 4.98 12.11 -14.14
CA GLU A 115 3.64 12.72 -14.16
C GLU A 115 2.52 11.69 -13.97
N ASN A 116 2.79 10.40 -14.22
CA ASN A 116 1.87 9.29 -13.97
C ASN A 116 1.94 8.80 -12.52
N LEU A 117 2.66 9.52 -11.64
CA LEU A 117 2.79 9.24 -10.20
C LEU A 117 3.46 7.91 -9.88
N VAL A 118 4.22 7.38 -10.81
CA VAL A 118 5.04 6.18 -10.65
C VAL A 118 6.52 6.52 -10.61
N LEU A 119 7.31 5.59 -10.12
CA LEU A 119 8.77 5.70 -10.03
C LEU A 119 9.38 6.01 -11.42
N ASP A 120 10.28 6.99 -11.49
CA ASP A 120 11.03 7.33 -12.70
C ASP A 120 12.13 6.28 -12.93
N LEU A 121 11.98 5.51 -14.02
CA LEU A 121 12.86 4.39 -14.34
C LEU A 121 14.27 4.85 -14.77
N GLU A 122 14.41 6.04 -15.35
CA GLU A 122 15.73 6.59 -15.71
C GLU A 122 16.51 7.01 -14.46
N ASP A 123 15.83 7.68 -13.52
CA ASP A 123 16.41 8.04 -12.23
C ASP A 123 16.76 6.78 -11.40
N LEU A 124 15.89 5.75 -11.46
CA LEU A 124 16.18 4.46 -10.83
C LEU A 124 17.46 3.85 -11.38
N SER A 125 17.61 3.72 -12.70
CA SER A 125 18.81 3.16 -13.33
C SER A 125 20.06 3.92 -12.91
N ARG A 126 20.02 5.25 -12.97
CA ARG A 126 21.14 6.11 -12.59
C ARG A 126 21.52 5.95 -11.11
N LYS A 127 20.52 5.92 -10.21
CA LYS A 127 20.74 5.82 -8.76
C LYS A 127 21.10 4.40 -8.32
N ALA A 128 20.63 3.37 -9.01
CA ALA A 128 21.08 1.99 -8.76
C ALA A 128 22.61 1.89 -8.89
N ILE A 129 23.17 2.41 -9.96
CA ILE A 129 24.61 2.41 -10.20
C ILE A 129 25.35 3.32 -9.20
N SER A 130 24.93 4.58 -9.08
CA SER A 130 25.65 5.60 -8.31
C SER A 130 25.59 5.39 -6.80
N SER A 131 24.51 4.84 -6.28
CA SER A 131 24.33 4.59 -4.84
C SER A 131 24.97 3.29 -4.37
N LYS A 132 25.19 2.33 -5.28
CA LYS A 132 25.60 0.94 -4.97
C LYS A 132 24.59 0.25 -4.03
N ALA A 133 23.32 0.59 -4.13
CA ALA A 133 22.27 -0.07 -3.38
C ALA A 133 22.00 -1.47 -3.96
N HIS A 134 21.71 -2.44 -3.09
CA HIS A 134 21.31 -3.79 -3.49
C HIS A 134 19.82 -4.04 -3.31
N PHE A 135 19.09 -3.12 -2.67
CA PHE A 135 17.67 -3.26 -2.36
C PHE A 135 16.84 -2.17 -3.02
N LEU A 136 15.71 -2.57 -3.56
CA LEU A 136 14.64 -1.68 -4.00
C LEU A 136 13.35 -2.05 -3.26
N LEU A 137 12.86 -1.16 -2.41
CA LEU A 137 11.51 -1.23 -1.85
C LEU A 137 10.64 -0.27 -2.65
N ILE A 138 9.95 -0.77 -3.67
CA ILE A 138 9.01 0.04 -4.45
C ILE A 138 7.68 0.17 -3.72
N SER A 139 7.13 1.38 -3.65
CA SER A 139 5.75 1.59 -3.18
C SER A 139 4.82 1.82 -4.37
N HIS A 140 3.87 0.93 -4.58
CA HIS A 140 2.79 1.10 -5.57
C HIS A 140 1.75 2.09 -5.02
N MET A 141 2.21 3.31 -4.80
CA MET A 141 1.47 4.35 -4.10
C MET A 141 0.13 4.65 -4.79
N ARG A 142 -0.93 4.63 -4.01
CA ARG A 142 -2.30 4.88 -4.47
C ARG A 142 -2.77 3.97 -5.61
N GLY A 143 -2.14 2.80 -5.76
CA GLY A 143 -2.56 1.80 -6.73
C GLY A 143 -2.06 2.06 -8.15
N HIS A 144 -1.01 2.87 -8.33
CA HIS A 144 -0.34 3.05 -9.62
C HIS A 144 0.83 2.09 -9.75
N LEU A 145 0.81 1.27 -10.81
CA LEU A 145 1.92 0.39 -11.17
C LEU A 145 2.79 1.08 -12.21
N VAL A 146 4.10 1.05 -12.00
CA VAL A 146 5.07 1.40 -13.04
C VAL A 146 5.06 0.32 -14.13
N ASP A 147 5.65 0.59 -15.30
CA ASP A 147 5.91 -0.46 -16.30
C ASP A 147 6.77 -1.55 -15.65
N MET A 148 6.09 -2.61 -15.18
CA MET A 148 6.74 -3.69 -14.43
C MET A 148 7.73 -4.49 -15.28
N ASN A 149 7.54 -4.53 -16.60
CA ASN A 149 8.48 -5.23 -17.48
C ASN A 149 9.81 -4.47 -17.55
N LYS A 150 9.76 -3.15 -17.75
CA LYS A 150 10.96 -2.31 -17.74
C LYS A 150 11.61 -2.24 -16.35
N LEU A 151 10.80 -2.18 -15.28
CA LEU A 151 11.31 -2.23 -13.93
C LEU A 151 12.13 -3.50 -13.69
N MET A 152 11.58 -4.67 -14.07
CA MET A 152 12.27 -5.96 -13.86
C MET A 152 13.56 -6.05 -14.67
N GLN A 153 13.62 -5.48 -15.87
CA GLN A 153 14.88 -5.41 -16.61
C GLN A 153 15.94 -4.60 -15.84
N ILE A 154 15.58 -3.44 -15.27
CA ILE A 154 16.51 -2.64 -14.46
C ILE A 154 16.93 -3.39 -13.19
N VAL A 155 16.01 -4.10 -12.56
CA VAL A 155 16.26 -4.92 -11.36
C VAL A 155 17.31 -6.01 -11.68
N GLU A 156 17.16 -6.72 -12.79
CA GLU A 156 18.06 -7.77 -13.25
C GLU A 156 19.42 -7.20 -13.65
N ASP A 157 19.46 -6.14 -14.46
CA ASP A 157 20.69 -5.52 -14.95
C ASP A 157 21.58 -4.98 -13.81
N ASN A 158 20.98 -4.58 -12.69
CA ASN A 158 21.69 -4.01 -11.53
C ASN A 158 21.79 -4.97 -10.33
N GLY A 159 21.29 -6.20 -10.43
CA GLY A 159 21.31 -7.19 -9.35
C GLY A 159 20.55 -6.73 -8.10
N LEU A 160 19.43 -5.99 -8.27
CA LEU A 160 18.65 -5.48 -7.17
C LEU A 160 17.73 -6.55 -6.59
N ILE A 161 17.57 -6.57 -5.27
CA ILE A 161 16.54 -7.32 -4.57
C ILE A 161 15.30 -6.44 -4.49
N LEU A 162 14.24 -6.80 -5.24
CA LEU A 162 12.97 -6.06 -5.27
C LEU A 162 12.03 -6.57 -4.19
N ILE A 163 11.51 -5.64 -3.37
CA ILE A 163 10.39 -5.82 -2.44
C ILE A 163 9.28 -4.85 -2.84
N GLU A 164 8.04 -5.31 -2.89
CA GLU A 164 6.89 -4.53 -3.34
C GLU A 164 6.00 -4.13 -2.15
N ASP A 165 5.81 -2.82 -1.91
CA ASP A 165 4.73 -2.31 -1.05
C ASP A 165 3.43 -2.30 -1.84
N CYS A 166 2.60 -3.28 -1.58
CA CYS A 166 1.30 -3.52 -2.21
C CYS A 166 0.12 -3.05 -1.33
N ALA A 167 0.35 -2.15 -0.37
CA ALA A 167 -0.71 -1.67 0.53
C ALA A 167 -1.89 -0.99 -0.19
N HIS A 168 -1.73 -0.60 -1.46
CA HIS A 168 -2.78 -0.01 -2.30
C HIS A 168 -3.07 -0.80 -3.59
N THR A 169 -2.47 -1.99 -3.76
CA THR A 169 -2.60 -2.79 -4.98
C THR A 169 -3.05 -4.23 -4.73
N MET A 170 -3.67 -4.51 -3.57
CA MET A 170 -4.20 -5.85 -3.30
C MET A 170 -5.25 -6.23 -4.35
N GLY A 171 -4.90 -7.20 -5.21
CA GLY A 171 -5.71 -7.62 -6.35
C GLY A 171 -5.40 -6.95 -7.69
N ALA A 172 -4.56 -5.91 -7.72
CA ALA A 172 -4.08 -5.30 -8.97
C ALA A 172 -3.13 -6.24 -9.72
N LYS A 173 -3.01 -6.04 -11.04
CA LYS A 173 -2.15 -6.83 -11.92
C LYS A 173 -1.46 -5.95 -12.96
N TRP A 174 -0.32 -6.45 -13.43
CA TRP A 174 0.32 -6.02 -14.66
C TRP A 174 0.33 -7.22 -15.63
N GLY A 175 -0.40 -7.12 -16.72
CA GLY A 175 -0.76 -8.29 -17.52
C GLY A 175 -1.52 -9.31 -16.66
N ASP A 176 -1.06 -10.54 -16.68
CA ASP A 176 -1.69 -11.63 -15.90
C ASP A 176 -1.10 -11.78 -14.48
N LYS A 177 0.00 -11.08 -14.17
CA LYS A 177 0.74 -11.24 -12.91
C LYS A 177 0.26 -10.22 -11.86
N ARG A 178 -0.11 -10.70 -10.67
CA ARG A 178 -0.51 -9.83 -9.55
C ARG A 178 0.67 -9.03 -9.03
N SER A 179 0.41 -7.76 -8.64
CA SER A 179 1.38 -6.96 -7.88
C SER A 179 1.76 -7.70 -6.60
N GLY A 180 3.01 -7.60 -6.19
CA GLY A 180 3.57 -8.36 -5.06
C GLY A 180 4.19 -9.71 -5.46
N ASN A 181 4.14 -10.07 -6.74
CA ASN A 181 4.77 -11.30 -7.25
C ASN A 181 5.94 -11.04 -8.22
N PHE A 182 6.31 -9.78 -8.46
CA PHE A 182 7.41 -9.45 -9.37
C PHE A 182 8.76 -9.58 -8.69
N GLY A 183 8.87 -9.13 -7.45
CA GLY A 183 10.08 -9.20 -6.64
C GLY A 183 10.19 -10.44 -5.76
N LEU A 184 11.15 -10.36 -4.84
CA LEU A 184 11.36 -11.37 -3.79
C LEU A 184 10.16 -11.49 -2.87
N ALA A 185 9.50 -10.35 -2.57
CA ALA A 185 8.39 -10.31 -1.61
C ALA A 185 7.35 -9.24 -1.95
N GLY A 186 6.08 -9.53 -1.66
CA GLY A 186 4.96 -8.60 -1.66
C GLY A 186 4.46 -8.34 -0.24
N CYS A 187 4.35 -7.04 0.12
CA CYS A 187 3.93 -6.57 1.43
C CYS A 187 2.56 -5.91 1.34
N PHE A 188 1.58 -6.39 2.08
CA PHE A 188 0.19 -5.92 2.06
C PHE A 188 -0.23 -5.39 3.43
N SER A 189 -1.16 -4.46 3.44
CA SER A 189 -1.75 -3.91 4.66
C SER A 189 -3.24 -4.22 4.74
N THR A 190 -3.72 -4.55 5.93
CA THR A 190 -5.14 -4.75 6.26
C THR A 190 -5.64 -3.70 7.27
N GLN A 191 -4.96 -2.56 7.35
CA GLN A 191 -5.40 -1.41 8.13
C GLN A 191 -6.75 -0.92 7.59
N THR A 192 -7.61 -0.39 8.46
CA THR A 192 -9.01 -0.01 8.20
C THR A 192 -9.28 0.60 6.81
N TYR A 193 -8.36 1.38 6.28
CA TYR A 193 -8.53 2.09 5.01
C TYR A 193 -7.95 1.34 3.79
N LYS A 194 -7.69 0.05 3.92
CA LYS A 194 -7.20 -0.79 2.82
C LYS A 194 -8.33 -1.65 2.23
N HIS A 195 -7.99 -2.50 1.28
CA HIS A 195 -8.96 -3.30 0.53
C HIS A 195 -9.56 -4.44 1.36
N LEU A 196 -8.83 -4.91 2.37
CA LEU A 196 -9.32 -5.74 3.47
C LEU A 196 -9.13 -4.97 4.78
N ASN A 197 -10.06 -5.08 5.70
CA ASN A 197 -10.10 -4.30 6.94
C ASN A 197 -10.15 -5.20 8.17
N SER A 198 -9.09 -5.19 8.98
CA SER A 198 -9.04 -5.79 10.32
C SER A 198 -8.68 -4.79 11.42
N GLY A 199 -8.85 -3.48 11.15
CA GLY A 199 -8.35 -2.42 12.02
C GLY A 199 -6.87 -2.19 11.79
N GLU A 200 -6.03 -3.13 12.15
CA GLU A 200 -4.60 -3.21 11.90
C GLU A 200 -4.23 -4.61 11.43
N GLY A 201 -3.19 -4.73 10.59
CA GLY A 201 -2.67 -6.01 10.12
C GLY A 201 -1.86 -5.89 8.84
N GLY A 202 -1.17 -6.96 8.50
CA GLY A 202 -0.39 -7.08 7.27
C GLY A 202 -0.21 -8.52 6.83
N LEU A 203 0.12 -8.67 5.56
CA LEU A 203 0.43 -9.96 4.94
C LEU A 203 1.72 -9.79 4.14
N LEU A 204 2.58 -10.79 4.21
CA LEU A 204 3.84 -10.87 3.47
C LEU A 204 3.80 -12.13 2.62
N THR A 205 4.05 -12.01 1.31
CA THR A 205 4.09 -13.15 0.40
C THR A 205 5.45 -13.28 -0.26
N SER A 206 5.85 -14.53 -0.56
CA SER A 206 7.07 -14.83 -1.32
C SER A 206 6.99 -16.22 -1.96
N ASN A 207 7.86 -16.46 -2.95
CA ASN A 207 8.09 -17.80 -3.51
C ASN A 207 9.44 -18.38 -3.06
N ASP A 208 10.23 -17.65 -2.29
CA ASP A 208 11.53 -18.06 -1.77
C ASP A 208 11.37 -18.68 -0.37
N ALA A 209 11.80 -19.93 -0.23
CA ALA A 209 11.64 -20.71 0.99
C ALA A 209 12.51 -20.20 2.14
N GLU A 210 13.78 -19.91 1.87
CA GLU A 210 14.71 -19.46 2.92
C GLU A 210 14.34 -18.04 3.41
N PHE A 211 13.99 -17.16 2.49
CA PHE A 211 13.48 -15.82 2.82
C PHE A 211 12.25 -15.93 3.73
N MET A 212 11.26 -16.74 3.34
CA MET A 212 10.03 -16.87 4.14
C MET A 212 10.30 -17.53 5.50
N ALA A 213 11.18 -18.51 5.57
CA ALA A 213 11.57 -19.10 6.85
C ALA A 213 12.21 -18.06 7.79
N ARG A 214 13.13 -17.22 7.29
CA ARG A 214 13.69 -16.10 8.07
C ARG A 214 12.59 -15.11 8.52
N ALA A 215 11.67 -14.76 7.63
CA ALA A 215 10.57 -13.84 7.95
C ALA A 215 9.65 -14.41 9.04
N ILE A 216 9.33 -15.71 8.98
CA ILE A 216 8.52 -16.39 9.98
C ILE A 216 9.23 -16.39 11.35
N ILE A 217 10.52 -16.72 11.42
CA ILE A 217 11.28 -16.67 12.67
C ILE A 217 11.36 -15.23 13.21
N LEU A 218 11.72 -14.26 12.36
CA LEU A 218 11.74 -12.83 12.74
C LEU A 218 10.40 -12.35 13.30
N SER A 219 9.27 -12.88 12.81
CA SER A 219 7.93 -12.51 13.29
C SER A 219 7.63 -12.99 14.71
N GLY A 220 8.48 -13.83 15.27
CA GLY A 220 8.32 -14.36 16.62
C GLY A 220 7.61 -15.70 16.67
N SER A 221 7.89 -16.59 15.70
CA SER A 221 7.32 -17.95 15.67
C SER A 221 7.89 -18.85 16.75
N TYR A 222 9.02 -18.52 17.34
CA TYR A 222 9.79 -19.44 18.19
C TYR A 222 10.03 -20.77 17.43
N MET A 223 9.79 -21.90 18.07
CA MET A 223 9.86 -23.24 17.46
C MET A 223 8.50 -23.73 16.94
N LEU A 224 7.51 -22.81 16.78
CA LEU A 224 6.15 -23.15 16.35
C LEU A 224 5.91 -22.86 14.86
N TYR A 225 6.99 -22.73 14.05
CA TYR A 225 6.94 -22.41 12.64
C TYR A 225 6.18 -23.45 11.79
N GLU A 226 6.12 -24.70 12.21
CA GLU A 226 5.34 -25.75 11.55
C GLU A 226 3.81 -25.53 11.61
N ARG A 227 3.35 -24.60 12.46
CA ARG A 227 1.93 -24.23 12.61
C ARG A 227 1.48 -23.10 11.67
N HIS A 228 2.32 -22.67 10.74
CA HIS A 228 1.93 -21.72 9.71
C HIS A 228 1.29 -22.44 8.52
N GLY A 229 0.20 -21.85 7.97
CA GLY A 229 -0.59 -22.50 6.94
C GLY A 229 0.03 -22.50 5.55
N ALA A 230 0.89 -21.53 5.26
CA ALA A 230 1.60 -21.40 3.98
C ALA A 230 3.10 -21.12 4.25
N ALA A 231 3.74 -22.02 4.98
CA ALA A 231 5.17 -21.98 5.32
C ALA A 231 5.99 -22.94 4.43
N PRO A 232 7.31 -22.73 4.35
CA PRO A 232 8.23 -23.72 3.82
C PRO A 232 8.26 -25.00 4.66
N ASP A 233 8.78 -26.07 4.05
CA ASP A 233 8.99 -27.35 4.74
C ASP A 233 9.92 -27.16 5.95
N LYS A 234 9.72 -27.99 6.99
CA LYS A 234 10.43 -27.86 8.27
C LYS A 234 11.95 -27.94 8.17
N GLU A 235 12.45 -28.67 7.18
CA GLU A 235 13.89 -28.86 6.93
C GLU A 235 14.58 -27.54 6.60
N VAL A 236 13.88 -26.60 5.93
CA VAL A 236 14.40 -25.28 5.59
C VAL A 236 14.72 -24.45 6.86
N PHE A 237 14.02 -24.71 7.95
CA PHE A 237 14.23 -23.99 9.21
C PHE A 237 15.42 -24.50 10.04
N SER A 238 16.06 -25.61 9.67
CA SER A 238 17.04 -26.30 10.52
C SER A 238 18.14 -25.39 11.06
N ASP A 239 18.79 -24.62 10.20
CA ASP A 239 19.84 -23.65 10.56
C ASP A 239 19.29 -22.26 10.79
N ILE A 240 18.28 -21.86 10.00
CA ILE A 240 17.70 -20.51 10.04
C ILE A 240 17.15 -20.17 11.42
N ARG A 241 16.48 -21.12 12.09
CA ARG A 241 15.90 -20.94 13.43
C ARG A 241 16.93 -20.64 14.54
N LEU A 242 18.18 -21.06 14.33
CA LEU A 242 19.26 -20.85 15.30
C LEU A 242 20.00 -19.51 15.06
N GLN A 243 19.97 -19.02 13.82
CA GLN A 243 20.71 -17.83 13.39
C GLN A 243 19.83 -16.59 13.30
N THR A 244 18.52 -16.75 13.32
CA THR A 244 17.55 -15.64 13.11
C THR A 244 16.92 -15.24 14.44
N PRO A 245 17.00 -13.95 14.83
CA PRO A 245 16.38 -13.47 16.07
C PRO A 245 14.85 -13.54 15.99
N ASN A 246 14.22 -13.85 17.11
CA ASN A 246 12.76 -13.78 17.27
C ASN A 246 12.35 -12.39 17.76
N TYR A 247 11.32 -11.81 17.10
CA TYR A 247 10.73 -10.53 17.46
C TYR A 247 9.22 -10.58 17.27
N SER A 248 8.42 -9.96 18.15
CA SER A 248 6.97 -10.08 18.10
C SER A 248 6.33 -9.17 17.05
N GLY A 249 5.80 -9.75 15.99
CA GLY A 249 5.08 -9.05 14.90
C GLY A 249 3.96 -9.91 14.30
N ARG A 250 3.42 -10.85 15.10
CA ARG A 250 2.39 -11.81 14.67
C ARG A 250 1.01 -11.15 14.55
N MET A 251 0.21 -11.63 13.62
CA MET A 251 -1.23 -11.39 13.61
C MET A 251 -1.91 -12.38 14.58
N ASP A 252 -2.92 -11.93 15.31
CA ASP A 252 -3.77 -12.76 16.13
C ASP A 252 -4.91 -13.44 15.35
N ASN A 253 -5.56 -14.42 15.98
CA ASN A 253 -6.64 -15.17 15.34
C ASN A 253 -7.91 -14.33 15.12
N LEU A 254 -8.16 -13.32 15.95
CA LEU A 254 -9.37 -12.49 15.81
C LEU A 254 -9.34 -11.67 14.52
N ARG A 255 -8.20 -11.01 14.23
CA ARG A 255 -8.02 -10.26 12.99
C ARG A 255 -8.06 -11.18 11.77
N ALA A 256 -7.44 -12.34 11.85
CA ALA A 256 -7.44 -13.30 10.76
C ALA A 256 -8.87 -13.81 10.45
N ALA A 257 -9.65 -14.14 11.46
CA ALA A 257 -11.05 -14.57 11.31
C ALA A 257 -11.92 -13.51 10.61
N ILE A 258 -11.72 -12.22 10.93
CA ILE A 258 -12.41 -11.10 10.28
C ILE A 258 -12.00 -10.98 8.80
N LEU A 259 -10.74 -11.26 8.45
CA LEU A 259 -10.20 -11.06 7.10
C LEU A 259 -10.61 -12.15 6.11
N ARG A 260 -10.69 -13.40 6.53
CA ARG A 260 -10.97 -14.54 5.65
C ARG A 260 -12.26 -14.42 4.84
N PRO A 261 -13.43 -14.07 5.43
CA PRO A 261 -14.64 -13.83 4.68
C PRO A 261 -14.56 -12.63 3.74
N GLN A 262 -13.83 -11.58 4.12
CA GLN A 262 -13.62 -10.41 3.27
C GLN A 262 -12.82 -10.74 2.02
N LEU A 263 -11.84 -11.64 2.10
CA LEU A 263 -11.04 -12.09 0.96
C LEU A 263 -11.91 -12.70 -0.13
N LYS A 264 -12.93 -13.47 0.23
CA LYS A 264 -13.91 -14.05 -0.73
C LYS A 264 -14.68 -12.96 -1.51
N SER A 265 -14.85 -11.79 -0.93
CA SER A 265 -15.58 -10.67 -1.54
C SER A 265 -14.68 -9.66 -2.27
N LEU A 266 -13.36 -9.82 -2.21
CA LEU A 266 -12.40 -8.82 -2.68
C LEU A 266 -12.56 -8.50 -4.17
N GLU A 267 -12.67 -9.50 -5.04
CA GLU A 267 -12.83 -9.31 -6.49
C GLU A 267 -14.14 -8.54 -6.84
N LYS A 268 -15.23 -8.80 -6.11
CA LYS A 268 -16.47 -8.02 -6.22
C LYS A 268 -16.26 -6.57 -5.79
N ASN A 269 -15.53 -6.35 -4.71
CA ASN A 269 -15.29 -5.00 -4.20
C ASN A 269 -14.34 -4.21 -5.11
N ILE A 270 -13.35 -4.85 -5.74
CA ILE A 270 -12.50 -4.23 -6.76
C ILE A 270 -13.35 -3.65 -7.91
N LYS A 271 -14.30 -4.42 -8.44
CA LYS A 271 -15.21 -3.93 -9.48
C LYS A 271 -15.99 -2.69 -9.02
N ARG A 272 -16.52 -2.71 -7.79
CA ARG A 272 -17.26 -1.58 -7.21
C ARG A 272 -16.39 -0.33 -7.02
N TRP A 273 -15.12 -0.47 -6.59
CA TRP A 273 -14.17 0.65 -6.54
C TRP A 273 -13.89 1.20 -7.94
N ASN A 274 -13.65 0.34 -8.91
CA ASN A 274 -13.32 0.75 -10.27
C ASN A 274 -14.49 1.47 -10.96
N GLU A 275 -15.75 1.09 -10.71
CA GLU A 275 -16.94 1.81 -11.18
C GLU A 275 -16.95 3.27 -10.67
N ARG A 276 -16.68 3.48 -9.38
CA ARG A 276 -16.59 4.82 -8.75
C ARG A 276 -15.43 5.62 -9.32
N TYR A 277 -14.27 5.00 -9.39
CA TYR A 277 -13.06 5.61 -9.94
C TYR A 277 -13.30 6.10 -11.37
N GLN A 278 -13.78 5.25 -12.26
CA GLN A 278 -14.02 5.57 -13.65
C GLN A 278 -15.06 6.68 -13.84
N LEU A 279 -16.09 6.74 -12.98
CA LEU A 279 -17.07 7.81 -13.01
C LEU A 279 -16.43 9.15 -12.66
N VAL A 280 -15.69 9.21 -11.56
CA VAL A 280 -14.99 10.42 -11.11
C VAL A 280 -13.91 10.82 -12.13
N GLU A 281 -13.12 9.88 -12.63
CA GLU A 281 -12.09 10.11 -13.64
C GLU A 281 -12.67 10.77 -14.90
N ARG A 282 -13.75 10.19 -15.47
CA ARG A 282 -14.42 10.78 -16.65
C ARG A 282 -14.94 12.19 -16.41
N SER A 283 -15.34 12.50 -15.20
CA SER A 283 -15.82 13.84 -14.84
C SER A 283 -14.67 14.83 -14.68
N LEU A 284 -13.62 14.45 -13.95
CA LEU A 284 -12.45 15.31 -13.73
C LEU A 284 -11.67 15.58 -15.03
N LYS A 285 -11.59 14.63 -15.96
CA LYS A 285 -10.96 14.81 -17.29
C LYS A 285 -11.60 15.91 -18.14
N LYS A 286 -12.85 16.30 -17.85
CA LYS A 286 -13.54 17.39 -18.58
C LYS A 286 -13.21 18.78 -18.03
N ILE A 287 -12.59 18.85 -16.86
CA ILE A 287 -12.29 20.13 -16.20
C ILE A 287 -10.98 20.66 -16.77
N LYS A 288 -11.04 21.83 -17.41
CA LYS A 288 -9.86 22.47 -17.98
C LYS A 288 -8.80 22.69 -16.89
N GLY A 289 -7.56 22.32 -17.15
CA GLY A 289 -6.44 22.51 -16.23
C GLY A 289 -6.34 21.49 -15.09
N VAL A 290 -7.23 20.50 -15.05
CA VAL A 290 -7.07 19.31 -14.21
C VAL A 290 -6.36 18.24 -15.03
N GLU A 291 -5.28 17.69 -14.48
CA GLU A 291 -4.54 16.58 -15.08
C GLU A 291 -4.67 15.33 -14.21
N LEU A 292 -4.86 14.18 -14.86
CA LEU A 292 -4.91 12.88 -14.21
C LEU A 292 -3.75 12.02 -14.73
N PRO A 293 -3.17 11.14 -13.87
CA PRO A 293 -2.20 10.17 -14.32
C PRO A 293 -2.84 9.20 -15.34
N GLU A 294 -2.09 8.88 -16.37
CA GLU A 294 -2.49 7.85 -17.34
C GLU A 294 -2.27 6.47 -16.75
N ARG A 295 -3.22 5.57 -17.02
CA ARG A 295 -3.10 4.15 -16.67
C ARG A 295 -2.88 3.34 -17.93
N PRO A 296 -1.77 2.58 -18.03
CA PRO A 296 -1.51 1.74 -19.20
C PRO A 296 -2.52 0.59 -19.28
N ILE A 297 -2.71 0.08 -20.49
CA ILE A 297 -3.70 -1.00 -20.77
C ILE A 297 -3.31 -2.32 -20.10
N GLU A 298 -2.03 -2.50 -19.82
CA GLU A 298 -1.49 -3.67 -19.11
C GLU A 298 -1.86 -3.67 -17.63
N GLU A 299 -2.23 -2.51 -17.07
CA GLU A 299 -2.56 -2.36 -15.66
C GLU A 299 -4.03 -2.70 -15.37
N SER A 300 -4.27 -3.74 -14.56
CA SER A 300 -5.55 -3.97 -13.90
C SER A 300 -5.49 -3.40 -12.49
N TYR A 301 -6.05 -2.21 -12.29
CA TYR A 301 -5.91 -1.44 -11.05
C TYR A 301 -7.06 -1.66 -10.05
N VAL A 302 -6.87 -1.16 -8.83
CA VAL A 302 -7.91 -1.04 -7.79
C VAL A 302 -8.10 0.43 -7.45
N GLY A 303 -9.19 1.01 -7.92
CA GLY A 303 -9.49 2.45 -7.86
C GLY A 303 -10.11 2.90 -6.53
N SER A 304 -9.50 2.58 -5.39
CA SER A 304 -10.01 2.98 -4.06
C SER A 304 -9.74 4.46 -3.69
N SER A 305 -8.98 5.15 -4.50
CA SER A 305 -8.76 6.61 -4.46
C SER A 305 -8.39 7.13 -5.85
N ILE A 306 -8.59 8.40 -6.10
CA ILE A 306 -8.20 9.06 -7.33
C ILE A 306 -7.28 10.24 -7.04
N GLN A 307 -6.25 10.37 -7.85
CA GLN A 307 -5.27 11.44 -7.80
C GLN A 307 -5.44 12.33 -9.02
N PHE A 308 -5.34 13.63 -8.81
CA PHE A 308 -5.38 14.64 -9.87
C PHE A 308 -4.44 15.78 -9.55
N ARG A 309 -4.00 16.50 -10.58
CA ARG A 309 -3.10 17.64 -10.43
C ARG A 309 -3.74 18.91 -10.95
N LEU A 310 -3.36 20.03 -10.32
CA LEU A 310 -3.53 21.38 -10.82
C LEU A 310 -2.13 21.98 -11.06
N PRO A 311 -1.53 21.74 -12.24
CA PRO A 311 -0.15 22.14 -12.50
C PRO A 311 0.06 23.64 -12.36
N GLY A 312 1.14 24.03 -11.69
CA GLY A 312 1.51 25.42 -11.46
C GLY A 312 0.59 26.19 -10.51
N ILE A 313 -0.27 25.51 -9.74
CA ILE A 313 -1.03 26.14 -8.66
C ILE A 313 -0.06 26.66 -7.58
N SER A 314 -0.27 27.89 -7.10
CA SER A 314 0.53 28.41 -5.98
C SER A 314 0.19 27.66 -4.67
N LYS A 315 1.15 27.62 -3.72
CA LYS A 315 0.89 27.03 -2.39
C LYS A 315 -0.30 27.69 -1.68
N ALA A 316 -0.46 29.02 -1.84
CA ALA A 316 -1.58 29.74 -1.25
C ALA A 316 -2.91 29.34 -1.88
N ASP A 317 -2.95 29.21 -3.21
CA ASP A 317 -4.15 28.78 -3.93
C ASP A 317 -4.47 27.29 -3.66
N ALA A 318 -3.48 26.42 -3.55
CA ALA A 318 -3.67 25.03 -3.16
C ALA A 318 -4.29 24.92 -1.76
N ALA A 319 -3.79 25.67 -0.79
CA ALA A 319 -4.38 25.74 0.55
C ALA A 319 -5.83 26.25 0.51
N ARG A 320 -6.09 27.31 -0.28
CA ARG A 320 -7.45 27.84 -0.47
C ARG A 320 -8.37 26.82 -1.17
N PHE A 321 -7.88 26.10 -2.15
CA PHE A 321 -8.62 25.01 -2.82
C PHE A 321 -9.08 23.95 -1.82
N LEU A 322 -8.22 23.55 -0.87
CA LEU A 322 -8.61 22.62 0.20
C LEU A 322 -9.72 23.19 1.09
N VAL A 323 -9.61 24.47 1.47
CA VAL A 323 -10.60 25.12 2.34
C VAL A 323 -11.97 25.16 1.70
N ILE A 324 -12.08 25.64 0.45
CA ILE A 324 -13.38 25.73 -0.24
C ILE A 324 -14.02 24.36 -0.52
N ASN A 325 -13.23 23.33 -0.80
CA ASN A 325 -13.73 21.96 -0.93
C ASN A 325 -14.24 21.44 0.43
N LYS A 326 -13.49 21.67 1.50
CA LYS A 326 -13.88 21.26 2.86
C LYS A 326 -15.17 21.95 3.34
N GLU A 327 -15.36 23.24 3.04
CA GLU A 327 -16.61 23.98 3.33
C GLU A 327 -17.81 23.36 2.59
N ARG A 328 -17.58 22.71 1.46
CA ARG A 328 -18.59 21.96 0.71
C ARG A 328 -18.61 20.46 1.06
N GLY A 329 -17.93 20.05 2.14
CA GLY A 329 -17.92 18.68 2.67
C GLY A 329 -16.98 17.71 1.93
N VAL A 330 -16.11 18.17 1.03
CA VAL A 330 -15.19 17.32 0.27
C VAL A 330 -13.81 17.32 0.92
N GLU A 331 -13.39 16.15 1.43
CA GLU A 331 -12.10 15.95 2.08
C GLU A 331 -11.01 15.56 1.07
N ILE A 332 -10.25 16.53 0.60
CA ILE A 332 -9.11 16.33 -0.31
C ILE A 332 -7.81 16.38 0.48
N LYS A 333 -6.86 15.54 0.13
CA LYS A 333 -5.50 15.57 0.65
C LYS A 333 -4.59 16.24 -0.38
N TRP A 334 -3.60 16.99 0.10
CA TRP A 334 -2.62 17.68 -0.73
C TRP A 334 -1.21 17.26 -0.33
N PHE A 335 -0.44 16.72 -1.28
CA PHE A 335 0.92 16.22 -1.04
C PHE A 335 2.00 17.29 -1.12
N GLY A 336 1.69 18.47 -1.67
CA GLY A 336 2.62 19.60 -1.76
C GLY A 336 2.71 20.46 -0.50
N SER A 337 1.99 20.11 0.59
CA SER A 337 2.07 20.84 1.85
C SER A 337 3.43 20.66 2.53
N ASP A 338 4.00 21.77 3.03
CA ASP A 338 5.23 21.72 3.83
C ASP A 338 4.99 21.10 5.23
N ASN A 339 3.75 21.12 5.72
CA ASN A 339 3.36 20.59 7.00
C ASN A 339 2.64 19.25 6.85
N PRO A 340 3.07 18.19 7.57
CA PRO A 340 2.35 16.92 7.63
C PRO A 340 0.94 17.12 8.17
N ASN A 341 -0.04 16.42 7.56
CA ASN A 341 -1.42 16.45 8.02
C ASN A 341 -2.07 15.08 7.88
N GLY A 342 -2.50 14.48 8.99
CA GLY A 342 -3.07 13.15 9.00
C GLY A 342 -2.10 12.12 8.42
N PHE A 343 -2.52 11.41 7.38
CA PHE A 343 -1.68 10.42 6.69
C PHE A 343 -0.82 11.02 5.56
N THR A 344 -0.86 12.35 5.35
CA THR A 344 -0.15 13.02 4.25
C THR A 344 1.11 13.68 4.78
N SER A 345 2.25 13.29 4.24
CA SER A 345 3.56 13.87 4.50
C SER A 345 4.46 13.66 3.28
N ASN A 346 5.57 14.36 3.21
CA ASN A 346 6.55 14.23 2.14
C ASN A 346 7.97 14.12 2.71
N HIS A 347 8.95 13.85 1.86
CA HIS A 347 10.33 13.61 2.25
C HIS A 347 10.95 14.77 3.07
N LYS A 348 10.51 16.02 2.88
CA LYS A 348 11.02 17.20 3.60
C LYS A 348 10.65 17.19 5.08
N SER A 349 9.54 16.51 5.42
CA SER A 349 9.08 16.38 6.82
C SER A 349 9.68 15.20 7.56
N TRP A 350 10.27 14.21 6.87
CA TRP A 350 10.86 13.02 7.49
C TRP A 350 12.30 13.28 7.96
N LYS A 351 12.45 13.95 9.11
CA LYS A 351 13.73 14.39 9.65
C LYS A 351 14.68 13.26 10.05
N TYR A 352 14.20 12.04 10.16
CA TYR A 352 14.99 10.83 10.42
C TYR A 352 15.68 10.28 9.15
N VAL A 353 15.35 10.82 7.99
CA VAL A 353 15.97 10.48 6.71
C VAL A 353 16.87 11.63 6.26
N LYS A 354 18.04 11.31 5.67
CA LYS A 354 18.91 12.28 5.04
C LYS A 354 18.17 13.01 3.92
N GLN A 355 18.18 14.34 3.98
CA GLN A 355 17.48 15.16 2.98
C GLN A 355 18.16 15.02 1.60
N GLN A 356 17.35 14.91 0.56
CA GLN A 356 17.75 14.75 -0.83
C GLN A 356 17.04 15.78 -1.70
N SER A 357 17.69 16.27 -2.77
CA SER A 357 17.04 17.13 -3.76
C SER A 357 16.28 16.25 -4.75
N LEU A 358 14.99 16.55 -4.96
CA LEU A 358 14.05 15.80 -5.78
C LEU A 358 13.13 16.81 -6.49
N GLU A 359 13.74 17.62 -7.36
CA GLU A 359 13.11 18.83 -7.91
C GLU A 359 11.87 18.51 -8.76
N ARG A 360 11.96 17.48 -9.63
CA ARG A 360 10.84 17.06 -10.48
C ARG A 360 9.67 16.53 -9.64
N SER A 361 9.96 15.69 -8.67
CA SER A 361 8.92 15.15 -7.78
C SER A 361 8.29 16.24 -6.92
N ASP A 362 9.09 17.18 -6.41
CA ASP A 362 8.59 18.33 -5.65
C ASP A 362 7.65 19.21 -6.48
N GLU A 363 7.97 19.42 -7.76
CA GLU A 363 7.10 20.15 -8.70
C GLU A 363 5.78 19.38 -8.91
N ILE A 364 5.85 18.07 -9.20
CA ILE A 364 4.66 17.23 -9.38
C ILE A 364 3.77 17.26 -8.13
N LEU A 365 4.37 17.07 -6.94
CA LEU A 365 3.62 17.04 -5.68
C LEU A 365 3.04 18.38 -5.29
N SER A 366 3.64 19.49 -5.73
CA SER A 366 3.14 20.83 -5.41
C SER A 366 1.69 21.05 -5.80
N GLY A 367 1.26 20.44 -6.91
CA GLY A 367 -0.11 20.50 -7.41
C GLY A 367 -0.89 19.20 -7.27
N LEU A 368 -0.40 18.21 -6.50
CA LEU A 368 -1.02 16.89 -6.40
C LEU A 368 -2.04 16.79 -5.27
N PHE A 369 -3.25 16.42 -5.64
CA PHE A 369 -4.38 16.17 -4.75
C PHE A 369 -4.81 14.70 -4.80
N ASP A 370 -5.38 14.21 -3.68
CA ASP A 370 -5.84 12.82 -3.51
C ASP A 370 -7.22 12.80 -2.87
N LEU A 371 -8.14 12.08 -3.49
CA LEU A 371 -9.50 11.87 -3.02
C LEU A 371 -9.75 10.39 -2.80
N ARG A 372 -10.14 10.00 -1.58
CA ARG A 372 -10.59 8.64 -1.29
C ARG A 372 -11.98 8.39 -1.87
N LEU A 373 -12.20 7.14 -2.30
CA LEU A 373 -13.47 6.65 -2.82
C LEU A 373 -13.97 5.45 -1.99
N PRO A 374 -14.50 5.68 -0.77
CA PRO A 374 -15.06 4.60 0.06
C PRO A 374 -16.20 3.88 -0.64
N LEU A 375 -16.35 2.57 -0.40
CA LEU A 375 -17.48 1.80 -0.96
C LEU A 375 -18.85 2.22 -0.40
N THR A 376 -18.86 2.97 0.69
CA THR A 376 -20.09 3.59 1.25
C THR A 376 -20.65 4.72 0.39
N PHE A 377 -19.89 5.25 -0.56
CA PHE A 377 -20.39 6.25 -1.50
C PHE A 377 -21.15 5.57 -2.62
N SER A 378 -22.32 6.11 -2.98
CA SER A 378 -23.04 5.70 -4.19
C SER A 378 -22.40 6.30 -5.45
N LEU A 379 -22.85 5.91 -6.64
CA LEU A 379 -22.41 6.54 -7.88
C LEU A 379 -22.89 8.00 -7.98
N GLU A 380 -24.07 8.31 -7.43
CA GLU A 380 -24.60 9.68 -7.31
C GLU A 380 -23.73 10.52 -6.37
N ASP A 381 -23.27 9.95 -5.24
CA ASP A 381 -22.31 10.60 -4.34
C ASP A 381 -21.00 10.94 -5.09
N CYS A 382 -20.51 10.01 -5.90
CA CYS A 382 -19.29 10.22 -6.72
C CYS A 382 -19.50 11.30 -7.80
N SER A 383 -20.67 11.36 -8.41
CA SER A 383 -21.03 12.44 -9.36
C SER A 383 -21.04 13.80 -8.66
N LEU A 384 -21.69 13.89 -7.50
CA LEU A 384 -21.74 15.13 -6.71
C LEU A 384 -20.34 15.60 -6.28
N LEU A 385 -19.48 14.67 -5.84
CA LEU A 385 -18.09 15.00 -5.51
C LEU A 385 -17.34 15.59 -6.71
N SER A 386 -17.49 14.99 -7.89
CA SER A 386 -16.84 15.47 -9.11
C SER A 386 -17.32 16.88 -9.52
N GLU A 387 -18.61 17.15 -9.39
CA GLU A 387 -19.17 18.48 -9.66
C GLU A 387 -18.64 19.52 -8.68
N ILE A 388 -18.60 19.20 -7.37
CA ILE A 388 -18.07 20.11 -6.35
C ILE A 388 -16.59 20.43 -6.61
N ILE A 389 -15.78 19.42 -6.90
CA ILE A 389 -14.36 19.59 -7.21
C ILE A 389 -14.19 20.44 -8.47
N GLY A 390 -15.01 20.21 -9.51
CA GLY A 390 -15.01 20.99 -10.74
C GLY A 390 -15.29 22.46 -10.53
N ASP A 391 -16.40 22.76 -9.85
CA ASP A 391 -16.79 24.15 -9.50
C ASP A 391 -15.66 24.86 -8.71
N CYS A 392 -15.04 24.12 -7.77
CA CYS A 392 -13.94 24.69 -6.97
C CYS A 392 -12.67 24.90 -7.80
N ALA A 393 -12.34 23.99 -8.73
CA ALA A 393 -11.14 24.07 -9.54
C ALA A 393 -11.19 25.21 -10.56
N GLU A 394 -12.36 25.53 -11.13
CA GLU A 394 -12.54 26.64 -12.09
C GLU A 394 -12.02 27.97 -11.55
N ALA A 395 -12.14 28.23 -10.24
CA ALA A 395 -11.67 29.48 -9.62
C ALA A 395 -10.13 29.64 -9.67
N PHE A 396 -9.38 28.57 -9.91
CA PHE A 396 -7.91 28.54 -9.91
C PHE A 396 -7.30 28.34 -11.31
N VAL A 397 -8.07 27.77 -12.23
CA VAL A 397 -7.62 27.48 -13.60
C VAL A 397 -7.85 28.65 -14.55
N SER A 398 -8.85 29.49 -14.29
CA SER A 398 -9.25 30.63 -15.15
C SER A 398 -8.27 31.82 -15.11
N LYS A 399 -7.18 31.72 -14.35
CA LYS A 399 -6.18 32.82 -14.18
C LYS A 399 -4.92 32.66 -15.04
N LYS A 400 -4.91 31.66 -15.95
CA LYS A 400 -3.80 31.47 -16.90
C LYS A 400 -4.20 31.81 -18.33
#